data_f50eda399dddf5b069ab70108c5bcb3b
#
_entry.id   f50eda399dddf5b069ab70108c5bcb3b
#
_cell.length_a   1.000
_cell.length_b   1.000
_cell.length_c   1.000
_cell.angle_alpha   90.00
_cell.angle_beta   90.00
_cell.angle_gamma   90.00
#
_symmetry.space_group_name_H-M   'P 1'
#
loop_
_entity.id
_entity.type
_entity.pdbx_description
1 polymer ?
#
loop_
_entity_poly.entity_id
_entity_poly.type
_entity_poly.pdbx_seq_one_letter_code
_entity_poly.pdbx_strand_id
1 'polypeptide(L)'
;IISCANAMDERLIALPSQPQKFILVEDIILHFVSRIFSKYFVKEKALIRVTRSADIDEDDHSLEGHEDYREMMENLIKQRRKLSPMRLEMTPGLDELEVLMLMNFLNLKKNQVFINKSPLDFGFVGELRERLKYICPSMFYKRLEARNNALVENRVPMIKQILKRDLLLSYPFESMSPFLRLLDEASNDKNVVSIKMTLYRVAKNSKIVKSLIKAAENGKEVVVLVELRAR
;
A
#
# COMPACT_ATOMS: atom_id res chain seq x y z
N ILE A 1 -24.97 -13.24 -1.12
CA ILE A 1 -23.84 -12.29 -1.19
C ILE A 1 -22.74 -12.94 -2.04
N ILE A 2 -22.20 -12.18 -3.01
CA ILE A 2 -21.09 -12.63 -3.87
C ILE A 2 -19.89 -11.73 -3.56
N SER A 3 -18.69 -12.32 -3.42
CA SER A 3 -17.48 -11.53 -3.33
C SER A 3 -17.06 -11.05 -4.71
N CYS A 4 -16.96 -9.73 -4.91
CA CYS A 4 -16.39 -9.13 -6.11
C CYS A 4 -14.86 -9.00 -6.03
N ALA A 5 -14.29 -9.16 -4.84
CA ALA A 5 -12.84 -9.17 -4.66
C ALA A 5 -12.26 -10.41 -5.36
N ASN A 6 -11.28 -10.19 -6.24
CA ASN A 6 -10.63 -11.24 -7.02
C ASN A 6 -11.56 -11.98 -8.02
N ALA A 7 -12.68 -11.37 -8.42
CA ALA A 7 -13.55 -11.95 -9.45
C ALA A 7 -12.87 -11.94 -10.83
N MET A 8 -11.94 -11.01 -11.06
CA MET A 8 -11.07 -10.91 -12.24
C MET A 8 -9.69 -10.42 -11.79
N ASP A 9 -8.67 -10.66 -12.60
CA ASP A 9 -7.29 -10.24 -12.31
C ASP A 9 -7.14 -8.71 -12.22
N GLU A 10 -7.94 -7.99 -13.02
CA GLU A 10 -7.98 -6.52 -13.04
C GLU A 10 -9.35 -6.04 -12.62
N ARG A 11 -9.41 -5.04 -11.74
CA ARG A 11 -10.67 -4.43 -11.30
C ARG A 11 -11.19 -3.38 -12.28
N LEU A 12 -10.28 -2.72 -13.01
CA LEU A 12 -10.60 -1.65 -13.96
C LEU A 12 -10.46 -2.17 -15.39
N ILE A 13 -11.59 -2.35 -16.09
CA ILE A 13 -11.66 -2.90 -17.43
C ILE A 13 -11.80 -1.77 -18.46
N ALA A 14 -10.90 -1.70 -19.44
CA ALA A 14 -11.04 -0.80 -20.57
C ALA A 14 -12.10 -1.32 -21.55
N LEU A 15 -12.96 -0.44 -22.08
CA LEU A 15 -13.95 -0.84 -23.07
C LEU A 15 -13.28 -1.08 -24.43
N PRO A 16 -13.51 -2.21 -25.10
CA PRO A 16 -12.80 -2.60 -26.34
C PRO A 16 -12.88 -1.58 -27.46
N SER A 17 -14.03 -0.91 -27.61
CA SER A 17 -14.27 0.10 -28.66
C SER A 17 -13.87 1.52 -28.24
N GLN A 18 -13.61 1.75 -26.98
CA GLN A 18 -13.35 3.08 -26.40
C GLN A 18 -12.27 2.97 -25.31
N PRO A 19 -10.98 2.85 -25.68
CA PRO A 19 -9.90 2.56 -24.74
C PRO A 19 -9.67 3.63 -23.66
N GLN A 20 -10.29 4.80 -23.80
CA GLN A 20 -10.27 5.88 -22.80
C GLN A 20 -11.44 5.77 -21.80
N LYS A 21 -12.36 4.83 -22.00
CA LYS A 21 -13.46 4.57 -21.08
C LYS A 21 -13.22 3.28 -20.33
N PHE A 22 -13.48 3.35 -19.04
CA PHE A 22 -13.26 2.24 -18.12
C PHE A 22 -14.56 1.89 -17.39
N ILE A 23 -14.70 0.64 -17.01
CA ILE A 23 -15.79 0.13 -16.18
C ILE A 23 -15.20 -0.70 -15.04
N LEU A 24 -15.81 -0.65 -13.88
CA LEU A 24 -15.40 -1.48 -12.75
C LEU A 24 -16.00 -2.88 -12.87
N VAL A 25 -15.24 -3.89 -12.46
CA VAL A 25 -15.68 -5.30 -12.50
C VAL A 25 -16.97 -5.51 -11.72
N GLU A 26 -17.12 -4.86 -10.56
CA GLU A 26 -18.32 -4.93 -9.75
C GLU A 26 -19.57 -4.40 -10.49
N ASP A 27 -19.44 -3.37 -11.33
CA ASP A 27 -20.53 -2.84 -12.14
C ASP A 27 -20.91 -3.84 -13.25
N ILE A 28 -19.94 -4.52 -13.85
CA ILE A 28 -20.18 -5.58 -14.83
C ILE A 28 -20.95 -6.73 -14.15
N ILE A 29 -20.49 -7.19 -12.99
CA ILE A 29 -21.14 -8.26 -12.23
C ILE A 29 -22.57 -7.85 -11.87
N LEU A 30 -22.76 -6.63 -11.38
CA LEU A 30 -24.08 -6.11 -11.00
C LEU A 30 -25.01 -6.02 -12.21
N HIS A 31 -24.49 -5.64 -13.38
CA HIS A 31 -25.26 -5.58 -14.62
C HIS A 31 -25.71 -6.97 -15.08
N PHE A 32 -24.80 -7.94 -15.05
CA PHE A 32 -25.07 -9.30 -15.54
C PHE A 32 -25.52 -10.29 -14.45
N VAL A 33 -25.85 -9.84 -13.25
CA VAL A 33 -26.20 -10.71 -12.12
C VAL A 33 -27.34 -11.68 -12.44
N SER A 34 -28.36 -11.27 -13.19
CA SER A 34 -29.48 -12.13 -13.62
C SER A 34 -29.06 -13.24 -14.59
N ARG A 35 -27.98 -13.04 -15.36
CA ARG A 35 -27.39 -14.10 -16.21
C ARG A 35 -26.52 -15.06 -15.38
N ILE A 36 -25.79 -14.54 -14.40
CA ILE A 36 -24.96 -15.34 -13.48
C ILE A 36 -25.88 -16.28 -12.67
N PHE A 37 -27.01 -15.76 -12.20
CA PHE A 37 -28.03 -16.51 -11.44
C PHE A 37 -29.28 -16.84 -12.29
N SER A 38 -29.08 -17.42 -13.45
CA SER A 38 -30.15 -17.72 -14.41
C SER A 38 -31.30 -18.61 -13.86
N LYS A 39 -31.01 -19.38 -12.80
CA LYS A 39 -32.02 -20.25 -12.12
C LYS A 39 -32.80 -19.51 -11.05
N TYR A 40 -32.53 -18.24 -10.78
CA TYR A 40 -33.15 -17.46 -9.72
C TYR A 40 -33.76 -16.18 -10.30
N PHE A 41 -34.86 -15.74 -9.73
CA PHE A 41 -35.38 -14.41 -9.99
C PHE A 41 -34.66 -13.40 -9.08
N VAL A 42 -33.88 -12.54 -9.68
CA VAL A 42 -33.14 -11.46 -8.94
C VAL A 42 -34.10 -10.32 -8.69
N LYS A 43 -34.62 -10.20 -7.45
CA LYS A 43 -35.53 -9.16 -7.02
C LYS A 43 -34.84 -7.82 -6.84
N GLU A 44 -33.76 -7.82 -6.10
CA GLU A 44 -32.97 -6.64 -5.76
C GLU A 44 -31.47 -6.89 -5.84
N LYS A 45 -30.70 -5.84 -6.04
CA LYS A 45 -29.23 -5.92 -6.15
C LYS A 45 -28.58 -4.63 -5.72
N ALA A 46 -27.51 -4.73 -4.97
CA ALA A 46 -26.68 -3.61 -4.58
C ALA A 46 -25.20 -4.07 -4.38
N LEU A 47 -24.29 -3.15 -4.50
CA LEU A 47 -22.92 -3.36 -4.03
C LEU A 47 -22.86 -3.04 -2.54
N ILE A 48 -22.14 -3.85 -1.79
CA ILE A 48 -21.91 -3.61 -0.37
C ILE A 48 -20.41 -3.69 -0.06
N ARG A 49 -19.98 -2.88 0.92
CA ARG A 49 -18.65 -2.90 1.50
C ARG A 49 -18.76 -2.91 3.01
N VAL A 50 -18.13 -3.88 3.65
CA VAL A 50 -18.07 -3.99 5.10
C VAL A 50 -16.67 -3.62 5.58
N THR A 51 -16.58 -2.59 6.41
CA THR A 51 -15.33 -2.27 7.13
C THR A 51 -15.39 -2.94 8.50
N ARG A 52 -14.33 -3.65 8.85
CA ARG A 52 -14.19 -4.34 10.13
C ARG A 52 -13.20 -3.61 11.03
N SER A 53 -13.27 -3.84 12.34
CA SER A 53 -12.29 -3.32 13.28
C SER A 53 -10.88 -3.67 12.82
N ALA A 54 -9.94 -2.76 13.07
CA ALA A 54 -8.52 -3.03 12.87
C ALA A 54 -7.80 -3.30 14.20
N ASP A 55 -8.50 -3.06 15.32
CA ASP A 55 -7.94 -3.27 16.64
C ASP A 55 -7.86 -4.78 16.92
N ILE A 56 -6.66 -5.23 17.00
CA ILE A 56 -6.33 -6.56 17.48
C ILE A 56 -5.65 -6.27 18.81
N ASP A 57 -6.27 -6.69 19.91
CA ASP A 57 -5.67 -6.61 21.24
C ASP A 57 -4.40 -7.46 21.23
N GLU A 58 -3.26 -6.79 21.31
CA GLU A 58 -1.94 -7.44 21.35
C GLU A 58 -1.72 -8.15 22.68
N ASP A 59 -2.52 -7.80 23.69
CA ASP A 59 -2.42 -8.34 25.05
C ASP A 59 -2.87 -9.79 25.17
N ASP A 60 -3.59 -10.34 24.18
CA ASP A 60 -4.09 -11.73 24.20
C ASP A 60 -3.08 -12.76 23.66
N HIS A 61 -1.95 -12.29 23.14
CA HIS A 61 -0.85 -13.15 22.71
C HIS A 61 0.39 -12.83 23.56
N SER A 62 0.44 -13.47 24.73
CA SER A 62 1.65 -13.51 25.55
C SER A 62 2.88 -13.78 24.66
N LEU A 63 3.82 -12.84 24.69
CA LEU A 63 5.13 -12.93 24.04
C LEU A 63 6.02 -14.03 24.68
N GLU A 64 5.43 -15.09 25.17
CA GLU A 64 6.12 -16.24 25.75
C GLU A 64 6.35 -17.28 24.64
N GLY A 65 7.47 -17.15 23.97
CA GLY A 65 8.05 -18.20 23.13
C GLY A 65 8.25 -17.76 21.67
N HIS A 66 9.47 -17.64 21.30
CA HIS A 66 10.17 -17.77 20.00
C HIS A 66 9.36 -17.88 18.66
N GLU A 67 8.13 -17.34 18.58
CA GLU A 67 7.44 -17.26 17.31
C GLU A 67 8.02 -16.11 16.48
N ASP A 68 8.35 -16.41 15.24
CA ASP A 68 8.78 -15.40 14.28
C ASP A 68 7.68 -14.31 14.16
N TYR A 69 8.03 -13.06 14.48
CA TYR A 69 7.12 -11.90 14.38
C TYR A 69 6.37 -11.86 13.04
N ARG A 70 6.99 -12.34 11.96
CA ARG A 70 6.37 -12.46 10.65
C ARG A 70 5.19 -13.44 10.65
N GLU A 71 5.35 -14.59 11.27
CA GLU A 71 4.29 -15.60 11.39
C GLU A 71 3.14 -15.09 12.25
N MET A 72 3.45 -14.42 13.36
CA MET A 72 2.47 -13.72 14.18
C MET A 72 1.68 -12.70 13.36
N MET A 73 2.34 -11.84 12.58
CA MET A 73 1.68 -10.85 11.73
C MET A 73 0.84 -11.48 10.61
N GLU A 74 1.27 -12.59 10.02
CA GLU A 74 0.46 -13.32 9.04
C GLU A 74 -0.81 -13.89 9.67
N ASN A 75 -0.72 -14.41 10.90
CA ASN A 75 -1.87 -14.91 11.65
C ASN A 75 -2.83 -13.78 12.04
N LEU A 76 -2.32 -12.63 12.48
CA LEU A 76 -3.10 -11.42 12.76
C LEU A 76 -3.87 -10.93 11.51
N ILE A 77 -3.22 -10.94 10.34
CA ILE A 77 -3.87 -10.56 9.07
C ILE A 77 -5.00 -11.56 8.71
N LYS A 78 -4.80 -12.86 8.94
CA LYS A 78 -5.85 -13.88 8.74
C LYS A 78 -7.02 -13.67 9.69
N GLN A 79 -6.77 -13.26 10.93
CA GLN A 79 -7.80 -12.98 11.93
C GLN A 79 -8.63 -11.72 11.59
N ARG A 80 -8.10 -10.75 10.86
CA ARG A 80 -8.83 -9.53 10.45
C ARG A 80 -10.19 -9.84 9.78
N ARG A 81 -10.30 -10.94 9.06
CA ARG A 81 -11.58 -11.36 8.44
C ARG A 81 -12.64 -11.75 9.46
N LYS A 82 -12.25 -12.07 10.70
CA LYS A 82 -13.14 -12.47 11.81
C LYS A 82 -13.50 -11.30 12.73
N LEU A 83 -12.84 -10.13 12.58
CA LEU A 83 -13.08 -8.98 13.43
C LEU A 83 -14.49 -8.40 13.22
N SER A 84 -15.01 -7.78 14.25
CA SER A 84 -16.36 -7.23 14.27
C SER A 84 -16.58 -6.19 13.16
N PRO A 85 -17.69 -6.28 12.43
CA PRO A 85 -18.10 -5.24 11.49
C PRO A 85 -18.30 -3.90 12.22
N MET A 86 -17.78 -2.83 11.65
CA MET A 86 -17.87 -1.47 12.22
C MET A 86 -18.67 -0.52 11.32
N ARG A 87 -18.72 -0.80 10.02
CA ARG A 87 -19.38 0.06 9.03
C ARG A 87 -19.85 -0.75 7.84
N LEU A 88 -21.04 -0.46 7.39
CA LEU A 88 -21.61 -0.96 6.15
C LEU A 88 -21.82 0.21 5.19
N GLU A 89 -21.22 0.13 4.02
CA GLU A 89 -21.46 1.03 2.90
C GLU A 89 -22.17 0.25 1.79
N MET A 90 -23.14 0.86 1.13
CA MET A 90 -23.88 0.22 0.04
C MET A 90 -24.30 1.20 -1.04
N THR A 91 -24.50 0.70 -2.26
CA THR A 91 -25.18 1.45 -3.31
C THR A 91 -26.68 1.37 -3.10
N PRO A 92 -27.47 2.33 -3.63
CA PRO A 92 -28.93 2.19 -3.68
C PRO A 92 -29.34 0.91 -4.43
N GLY A 93 -30.49 0.33 -4.08
CA GLY A 93 -31.06 -0.82 -4.80
C GLY A 93 -31.53 -1.96 -3.90
N LEU A 94 -31.51 -1.76 -2.57
CA LEU A 94 -32.16 -2.61 -1.58
C LEU A 94 -33.27 -1.83 -0.88
N ASP A 95 -34.35 -2.51 -0.53
CA ASP A 95 -35.41 -1.92 0.30
C ASP A 95 -35.04 -1.88 1.79
N GLU A 96 -35.89 -1.27 2.61
CA GLU A 96 -35.61 -1.13 4.05
C GLU A 96 -35.51 -2.46 4.79
N LEU A 97 -36.27 -3.49 4.34
CA LEU A 97 -36.28 -4.78 4.98
C LEU A 97 -34.94 -5.51 4.78
N GLU A 98 -34.43 -5.53 3.53
CA GLU A 98 -33.14 -6.12 3.21
C GLU A 98 -31.99 -5.40 3.92
N VAL A 99 -32.06 -4.06 4.02
CA VAL A 99 -31.08 -3.27 4.78
C VAL A 99 -31.11 -3.66 6.27
N LEU A 100 -32.31 -3.77 6.87
CA LEU A 100 -32.45 -4.21 8.27
C LEU A 100 -31.91 -5.64 8.49
N MET A 101 -32.19 -6.54 7.56
CA MET A 101 -31.66 -7.91 7.61
C MET A 101 -30.13 -7.92 7.59
N LEU A 102 -29.49 -7.12 6.73
CA LEU A 102 -28.03 -6.97 6.68
C LEU A 102 -27.48 -6.36 7.96
N MET A 103 -28.13 -5.34 8.50
CA MET A 103 -27.74 -4.72 9.78
C MET A 103 -27.75 -5.74 10.91
N ASN A 104 -28.85 -6.51 11.03
CA ASN A 104 -28.96 -7.54 12.06
C ASN A 104 -27.91 -8.64 11.89
N PHE A 105 -27.71 -9.10 10.67
CA PHE A 105 -26.70 -10.12 10.35
C PHE A 105 -25.27 -9.67 10.71
N LEU A 106 -24.97 -8.39 10.50
CA LEU A 106 -23.66 -7.79 10.77
C LEU A 106 -23.55 -7.20 12.18
N ASN A 107 -24.63 -7.23 12.96
CA ASN A 107 -24.74 -6.60 14.28
C ASN A 107 -24.36 -5.11 14.26
N LEU A 108 -24.90 -4.36 13.30
CA LEU A 108 -24.63 -2.94 13.10
C LEU A 108 -25.83 -2.07 13.50
N LYS A 109 -25.55 -0.86 13.99
CA LYS A 109 -26.54 0.17 14.28
C LYS A 109 -26.82 1.02 13.02
N LYS A 110 -27.99 1.70 12.98
CA LYS A 110 -28.39 2.54 11.83
C LYS A 110 -27.37 3.62 11.48
N ASN A 111 -26.70 4.21 12.46
CA ASN A 111 -25.65 5.22 12.26
C ASN A 111 -24.32 4.67 11.70
N GLN A 112 -24.21 3.37 11.53
CA GLN A 112 -23.06 2.69 10.94
C GLN A 112 -23.31 2.25 9.49
N VAL A 113 -24.49 2.57 8.92
CA VAL A 113 -24.90 2.23 7.56
C VAL A 113 -24.94 3.48 6.70
N PHE A 114 -24.28 3.43 5.54
CA PHE A 114 -24.15 4.55 4.62
C PHE A 114 -24.53 4.13 3.20
N ILE A 115 -25.44 4.88 2.58
CA ILE A 115 -25.88 4.66 1.20
C ILE A 115 -25.19 5.69 0.31
N ASN A 116 -24.36 5.22 -0.63
CA ASN A 116 -23.56 6.06 -1.52
C ASN A 116 -23.85 5.73 -2.99
N LYS A 117 -23.94 6.74 -3.84
CA LYS A 117 -24.06 6.59 -5.30
C LYS A 117 -22.70 6.49 -6.00
N SER A 118 -21.64 6.80 -5.32
CA SER A 118 -20.26 6.67 -5.82
C SER A 118 -19.71 5.26 -5.63
N PRO A 119 -18.62 4.88 -6.30
CA PRO A 119 -17.92 3.64 -6.01
C PRO A 119 -17.57 3.53 -4.52
N LEU A 120 -17.79 2.36 -3.92
CA LEU A 120 -17.59 2.15 -2.48
C LEU A 120 -16.13 2.02 -2.08
N ASP A 121 -15.26 1.75 -3.05
CA ASP A 121 -13.81 1.63 -2.84
C ASP A 121 -13.07 2.32 -3.98
N PHE A 122 -12.21 3.28 -3.62
CA PHE A 122 -11.42 4.07 -4.56
C PHE A 122 -10.02 3.48 -4.85
N GLY A 123 -9.74 2.25 -4.46
CA GLY A 123 -8.46 1.58 -4.73
C GLY A 123 -8.10 1.54 -6.22
N PHE A 124 -9.11 1.47 -7.11
CA PHE A 124 -8.92 1.50 -8.56
C PHE A 124 -8.31 2.81 -9.10
N VAL A 125 -8.41 3.92 -8.35
CA VAL A 125 -7.89 5.23 -8.79
C VAL A 125 -6.37 5.19 -9.03
N GLY A 126 -5.65 4.37 -8.25
CA GLY A 126 -4.23 4.14 -8.47
C GLY A 126 -3.93 3.53 -9.83
N GLU A 127 -4.68 2.49 -10.21
CA GLU A 127 -4.57 1.83 -11.50
C GLU A 127 -5.00 2.75 -12.65
N LEU A 128 -6.13 3.44 -12.49
CA LEU A 128 -6.63 4.43 -13.45
C LEU A 128 -5.57 5.51 -13.71
N ARG A 129 -4.95 6.04 -12.66
CA ARG A 129 -3.88 7.03 -12.77
C ARG A 129 -2.71 6.52 -13.62
N GLU A 130 -2.26 5.30 -13.40
CA GLU A 130 -1.15 4.74 -14.18
C GLU A 130 -1.53 4.56 -15.67
N ARG A 131 -2.74 4.14 -15.96
CA ARG A 131 -3.24 4.03 -17.35
C ARG A 131 -3.39 5.39 -18.02
N LEU A 132 -3.94 6.39 -17.31
CA LEU A 132 -4.13 7.73 -17.85
C LEU A 132 -2.83 8.46 -18.13
N LYS A 133 -1.72 8.16 -17.48
CA LYS A 133 -0.40 8.74 -17.81
C LYS A 133 -0.01 8.57 -19.26
N TYR A 134 -0.39 7.45 -19.87
CA TYR A 134 -0.09 7.15 -21.28
C TYR A 134 -1.14 7.69 -22.23
N ILE A 135 -2.40 7.75 -21.81
CA ILE A 135 -3.53 8.15 -22.65
C ILE A 135 -3.69 9.68 -22.66
N CYS A 136 -3.53 10.31 -21.50
CA CYS A 136 -3.75 11.75 -21.29
C CYS A 136 -2.61 12.39 -20.49
N PRO A 137 -1.38 12.43 -20.99
CA PRO A 137 -0.22 12.93 -20.25
C PRO A 137 -0.35 14.39 -19.82
N SER A 138 -1.17 15.19 -20.53
CA SER A 138 -1.45 16.60 -20.20
C SER A 138 -2.20 16.79 -18.86
N MET A 139 -2.85 15.75 -18.33
CA MET A 139 -3.53 15.78 -17.02
C MET A 139 -2.58 15.62 -15.84
N PHE A 140 -1.30 15.40 -16.10
CA PHE A 140 -0.30 15.13 -15.08
C PHE A 140 0.73 16.24 -15.00
N TYR A 141 1.12 16.59 -13.78
CA TYR A 141 2.27 17.47 -13.58
C TYR A 141 3.55 16.83 -14.11
N LYS A 142 4.45 17.64 -14.64
CA LYS A 142 5.80 17.18 -14.97
C LYS A 142 6.45 16.59 -13.73
N ARG A 143 7.11 15.45 -13.90
CA ARG A 143 7.87 14.86 -12.82
C ARG A 143 8.98 15.83 -12.39
N LEU A 144 9.05 16.07 -11.09
CA LEU A 144 10.17 16.82 -10.53
C LEU A 144 11.45 15.97 -10.69
N GLU A 145 12.43 16.52 -11.38
CA GLU A 145 13.76 15.93 -11.48
C GLU A 145 14.61 16.45 -10.33
N ALA A 146 15.15 15.51 -9.54
CA ALA A 146 16.01 15.86 -8.43
C ALA A 146 17.32 16.45 -8.96
N ARG A 147 17.71 17.61 -8.43
CA ARG A 147 18.94 18.31 -8.83
C ARG A 147 20.15 17.73 -8.09
N ASN A 148 21.31 17.85 -8.69
CA ASN A 148 22.56 17.57 -7.96
C ASN A 148 22.85 18.72 -7.01
N ASN A 149 23.29 18.39 -5.79
CA ASN A 149 23.74 19.41 -4.84
C ASN A 149 25.04 20.05 -5.34
N ALA A 150 25.08 21.38 -5.40
CA ALA A 150 26.21 22.14 -5.95
C ALA A 150 27.50 21.99 -5.14
N LEU A 151 27.40 21.60 -3.87
CA LEU A 151 28.55 21.39 -2.98
C LEU A 151 29.15 19.99 -3.09
N VAL A 152 28.51 19.08 -3.82
CA VAL A 152 28.95 17.69 -3.96
C VAL A 152 29.80 17.52 -5.23
N GLU A 153 31.06 17.16 -5.03
CA GLU A 153 31.97 16.84 -6.10
C GLU A 153 31.88 15.37 -6.49
N ASN A 154 31.56 15.11 -7.78
CA ASN A 154 31.33 13.74 -8.23
C ASN A 154 32.57 12.85 -8.24
N ARG A 155 33.76 13.43 -8.40
CA ARG A 155 35.01 12.68 -8.51
C ARG A 155 35.74 12.50 -7.16
N VAL A 156 35.26 13.16 -6.11
CA VAL A 156 35.84 13.07 -4.78
C VAL A 156 35.04 12.12 -3.92
N PRO A 157 35.65 11.19 -3.17
CA PRO A 157 34.91 10.33 -2.23
C PRO A 157 34.07 11.13 -1.23
N MET A 158 32.85 10.64 -0.95
CA MET A 158 31.92 11.34 -0.07
C MET A 158 32.48 11.48 1.37
N ILE A 159 33.12 10.43 1.87
CA ILE A 159 33.76 10.47 3.20
C ILE A 159 34.75 11.63 3.30
N LYS A 160 35.60 11.84 2.28
CA LYS A 160 36.52 12.95 2.25
C LYS A 160 35.88 14.32 2.22
N GLN A 161 34.72 14.41 1.58
CA GLN A 161 33.93 15.65 1.50
C GLN A 161 33.32 16.02 2.84
N ILE A 162 32.65 15.06 3.50
CA ILE A 162 31.98 15.29 4.79
C ILE A 162 32.99 15.53 5.94
N LEU A 163 34.20 15.03 5.85
CA LEU A 163 35.27 15.34 6.81
C LEU A 163 35.78 16.78 6.68
N LYS A 164 35.55 17.44 5.53
CA LYS A 164 35.96 18.85 5.32
C LYS A 164 34.84 19.84 5.68
N ARG A 165 33.59 19.46 5.50
CA ARG A 165 32.42 20.34 5.74
C ARG A 165 31.15 19.53 5.85
N ASP A 166 30.17 20.08 6.54
CA ASP A 166 28.80 19.56 6.57
C ASP A 166 28.15 19.70 5.22
N LEU A 167 27.35 18.67 4.83
CA LEU A 167 26.57 18.66 3.60
C LEU A 167 25.09 18.48 3.95
N LEU A 168 24.28 19.48 3.60
CA LEU A 168 22.82 19.43 3.71
C LEU A 168 22.24 18.98 2.37
N LEU A 169 21.36 17.97 2.40
CA LEU A 169 20.61 17.48 1.23
C LEU A 169 19.12 17.65 1.45
N SER A 170 18.46 18.34 0.54
CA SER A 170 17.02 18.64 0.62
C SER A 170 16.21 17.71 -0.26
N TYR A 171 15.62 16.66 0.31
CA TYR A 171 14.76 15.71 -0.42
C TYR A 171 13.31 16.21 -0.48
N PRO A 172 12.59 15.96 -1.58
CA PRO A 172 12.96 15.22 -2.81
C PRO A 172 13.58 16.10 -3.91
N PHE A 173 13.95 17.35 -3.60
CA PHE A 173 14.44 18.33 -4.58
C PHE A 173 15.88 18.06 -5.02
N GLU A 174 16.67 17.47 -4.15
CA GLU A 174 18.04 17.04 -4.45
C GLU A 174 18.13 15.51 -4.54
N SER A 175 19.15 15.07 -5.28
CA SER A 175 19.40 13.65 -5.53
C SER A 175 19.84 12.91 -4.27
N MET A 176 19.33 11.70 -4.07
CA MET A 176 19.84 10.78 -3.04
C MET A 176 21.20 10.15 -3.41
N SER A 177 21.71 10.41 -4.59
CA SER A 177 22.98 9.83 -5.06
C SER A 177 24.17 10.07 -4.10
N PRO A 178 24.38 11.26 -3.53
CA PRO A 178 25.47 11.48 -2.57
C PRO A 178 25.36 10.58 -1.34
N PHE A 179 24.17 10.43 -0.78
CA PHE A 179 23.93 9.56 0.37
C PHE A 179 24.16 8.08 0.04
N LEU A 180 23.69 7.62 -1.12
CA LEU A 180 23.92 6.24 -1.55
C LEU A 180 25.41 5.96 -1.82
N ARG A 181 26.13 6.93 -2.38
CA ARG A 181 27.58 6.86 -2.55
C ARG A 181 28.29 6.77 -1.20
N LEU A 182 27.90 7.60 -0.23
CA LEU A 182 28.45 7.55 1.11
C LEU A 182 28.29 6.17 1.74
N LEU A 183 27.12 5.55 1.63
CA LEU A 183 26.89 4.20 2.16
C LEU A 183 27.72 3.14 1.44
N ASP A 184 27.83 3.21 0.11
CA ASP A 184 28.67 2.27 -0.63
C ASP A 184 30.15 2.46 -0.31
N GLU A 185 30.64 3.69 -0.22
CA GLU A 185 32.02 3.98 0.23
C GLU A 185 32.28 3.45 1.64
N ALA A 186 31.34 3.76 2.58
CA ALA A 186 31.42 3.29 3.96
C ALA A 186 31.44 1.76 4.07
N SER A 187 30.69 1.06 3.20
CA SER A 187 30.67 -0.39 3.19
C SER A 187 32.03 -1.02 2.82
N ASN A 188 32.87 -0.30 2.06
CA ASN A 188 34.15 -0.79 1.56
C ASN A 188 35.35 -0.20 2.31
N ASP A 189 35.22 0.98 2.96
CA ASP A 189 36.34 1.67 3.62
C ASP A 189 36.74 0.95 4.91
N LYS A 190 38.01 0.55 5.01
CA LYS A 190 38.55 -0.16 6.18
C LYS A 190 38.54 0.69 7.46
N ASN A 191 38.49 2.01 7.34
CA ASN A 191 38.47 2.93 8.48
C ASN A 191 37.06 3.09 9.07
N VAL A 192 36.00 2.65 8.35
CA VAL A 192 34.64 2.63 8.86
C VAL A 192 34.43 1.36 9.66
N VAL A 193 34.22 1.49 10.95
CA VAL A 193 34.07 0.38 11.90
C VAL A 193 32.61 -0.05 12.01
N SER A 194 31.68 0.91 12.06
CA SER A 194 30.25 0.61 12.24
C SER A 194 29.35 1.54 11.43
N ILE A 195 28.16 1.01 11.07
CA ILE A 195 27.06 1.78 10.45
C ILE A 195 25.81 1.57 11.29
N LYS A 196 25.22 2.66 11.78
CA LYS A 196 23.98 2.64 12.57
C LYS A 196 22.92 3.44 11.84
N MET A 197 21.74 2.85 11.62
CA MET A 197 20.69 3.47 10.82
C MET A 197 19.29 3.14 11.33
N THR A 198 18.39 4.10 11.25
CA THR A 198 16.96 3.89 11.46
C THR A 198 16.24 3.98 10.13
N LEU A 199 15.42 2.96 9.80
CA LEU A 199 14.63 2.87 8.58
C LEU A 199 13.15 2.79 8.94
N TYR A 200 12.38 3.81 8.55
CA TYR A 200 10.92 3.83 8.75
C TYR A 200 10.19 3.07 7.65
N ARG A 201 10.54 3.32 6.39
CA ARG A 201 10.01 2.62 5.22
C ARG A 201 11.12 2.23 4.28
N VAL A 202 11.07 1.01 3.82
CA VAL A 202 12.06 0.45 2.91
C VAL A 202 11.39 0.09 1.59
N ALA A 203 11.94 0.60 0.48
CA ALA A 203 11.48 0.24 -0.85
C ALA A 203 11.83 -1.22 -1.17
N LYS A 204 10.99 -1.88 -1.95
CA LYS A 204 11.32 -3.19 -2.52
C LYS A 204 12.61 -3.04 -3.35
N ASN A 205 13.62 -3.90 -3.10
CA ASN A 205 14.95 -3.81 -3.72
C ASN A 205 15.75 -2.54 -3.36
N SER A 206 15.66 -2.07 -2.10
CA SER A 206 16.36 -0.89 -1.62
C SER A 206 17.87 -0.96 -1.81
N LYS A 207 18.44 0.07 -2.43
CA LYS A 207 19.91 0.23 -2.55
C LYS A 207 20.57 0.44 -1.18
N ILE A 208 19.88 1.09 -0.24
CA ILE A 208 20.34 1.28 1.13
C ILE A 208 20.57 -0.09 1.80
N VAL A 209 19.55 -0.97 1.75
CA VAL A 209 19.64 -2.31 2.34
C VAL A 209 20.79 -3.11 1.70
N LYS A 210 20.95 -3.03 0.38
CA LYS A 210 22.08 -3.69 -0.30
C LYS A 210 23.44 -3.22 0.19
N SER A 211 23.62 -1.91 0.41
CA SER A 211 24.87 -1.36 0.94
C SER A 211 25.10 -1.79 2.39
N LEU A 212 24.04 -1.88 3.21
CA LEU A 212 24.15 -2.34 4.61
C LEU A 212 24.51 -3.82 4.69
N ILE A 213 23.92 -4.67 3.85
CA ILE A 213 24.30 -6.09 3.75
C ILE A 213 25.76 -6.22 3.38
N LYS A 214 26.21 -5.50 2.32
CA LYS A 214 27.59 -5.49 1.89
C LYS A 214 28.55 -5.04 3.01
N ALA A 215 28.17 -4.05 3.81
CA ALA A 215 28.96 -3.59 4.94
C ALA A 215 29.12 -4.71 5.99
N ALA A 216 28.03 -5.42 6.32
CA ALA A 216 28.07 -6.56 7.26
C ALA A 216 28.94 -7.71 6.72
N GLU A 217 28.80 -8.06 5.43
CA GLU A 217 29.65 -9.06 4.76
C GLU A 217 31.13 -8.68 4.76
N ASN A 218 31.45 -7.38 4.71
CA ASN A 218 32.81 -6.85 4.84
C ASN A 218 33.28 -6.76 6.29
N GLY A 219 32.59 -7.35 7.26
CA GLY A 219 32.98 -7.47 8.66
C GLY A 219 32.73 -6.22 9.50
N LYS A 220 31.89 -5.28 9.06
CA LYS A 220 31.55 -4.09 9.84
C LYS A 220 30.39 -4.37 10.81
N GLU A 221 30.38 -3.66 11.93
CA GLU A 221 29.21 -3.65 12.81
C GLU A 221 28.07 -2.86 12.14
N VAL A 222 26.96 -3.54 11.82
CA VAL A 222 25.79 -2.92 11.21
C VAL A 222 24.58 -3.06 12.13
N VAL A 223 24.11 -1.94 12.66
CA VAL A 223 22.92 -1.89 13.53
C VAL A 223 21.80 -1.12 12.80
N VAL A 224 20.68 -1.78 12.57
CA VAL A 224 19.54 -1.18 11.87
C VAL A 224 18.28 -1.32 12.70
N LEU A 225 17.66 -0.20 13.04
CA LEU A 225 16.32 -0.15 13.60
C LEU A 225 15.30 -0.02 12.45
N VAL A 226 14.37 -0.97 12.36
CA VAL A 226 13.34 -0.97 11.30
C VAL A 226 11.97 -0.88 11.93
N GLU A 227 11.13 0.04 11.44
CA GLU A 227 9.72 0.11 11.82
C GLU A 227 8.92 -0.91 10.99
N LEU A 228 8.50 -2.00 11.66
CA LEU A 228 7.80 -3.10 10.99
C LEU A 228 6.34 -2.79 10.67
N ARG A 229 5.72 -1.83 11.36
CA ARG A 229 4.33 -1.41 11.15
C ARG A 229 4.20 -0.20 10.23
N ALA A 230 5.26 0.28 9.64
CA ALA A 230 5.21 1.37 8.67
C ALA A 230 4.38 0.96 7.45
N ARG A 231 3.33 1.73 7.16
CA ARG A 231 2.38 1.47 6.06
C ARG A 231 2.99 1.75 4.69
#